data_307f68bb8a361f1115c785525d42ef13
#
_entry.id   307f68bb8a361f1115c785525d42ef13
#
_cell.length_a   1.000
_cell.length_b   1.000
_cell.length_c   1.000
_cell.angle_alpha   90.00
_cell.angle_beta   90.00
_cell.angle_gamma   90.00
#
_symmetry.space_group_name_H-M   'P 1'
#
loop_
_entity.id
_entity.type
_entity.pdbx_description
1 polymer ?
#
loop_
_entity_poly.entity_id
_entity_poly.type
_entity_poly.pdbx_seq_one_letter_code
_entity_poly.pdbx_strand_id
1 'polypeptide(L)'
;MAPSQSKGAGKTSKPFDLQEFKSRNRTILLLLVLAFVNGWIFVWRDEGGLDSFEAKAAVIGGGGEKGGFAAPLASSCGGDPVSVFEHLDDQLRLETKLDQGKTLRLGLLELGLGPAAIDEVEAEIRKTMDLGMLTGSGAPLRVAGDREGGLAALELEVSEGHLVQACRGAAGLEVRNMQHPLRVDVAIIALRLPKNGSLQQAVLDAEQDPDLARMIAHTLAGEIDFNADVRPDDRIQVLVEKRYLGRNFHRYGKLLAIRYTGNAGRMAFYRFKPKGMDEGFFDHEGRPMRRELLRTPFAWHPVDPDARASLAPAIEFVDGRMGAVYRRSLGAPVVAVSSGTVREVGQQGDDGLVLELELEDGRRIRYANLLRLIGDLSPGDTIEQGEVLALVGQTGKTPTPRLRVEIIK
;
A
#
# COMPACT_ATOMS: atom_id res chain seq x y z
N MET A 1 66.83 11.87 -44.21
CA MET A 1 65.49 12.37 -43.92
C MET A 1 64.92 11.51 -42.87
N ALA A 2 64.77 12.06 -41.68
CA ALA A 2 64.35 11.32 -40.46
C ALA A 2 62.83 11.28 -40.35
N PRO A 3 62.23 10.19 -39.76
CA PRO A 3 60.81 10.16 -39.40
C PRO A 3 60.59 10.65 -37.95
N SER A 4 59.58 11.44 -37.77
CA SER A 4 59.14 12.04 -36.54
C SER A 4 58.51 11.00 -35.57
N GLN A 5 58.96 11.02 -34.32
CA GLN A 5 58.36 10.27 -33.21
C GLN A 5 57.12 11.01 -32.64
N SER A 6 55.99 10.35 -32.57
CA SER A 6 54.84 10.81 -31.79
C SER A 6 54.87 10.19 -30.38
N LYS A 7 54.92 11.04 -29.36
CA LYS A 7 54.83 10.67 -27.94
C LYS A 7 53.40 10.29 -27.58
N GLY A 8 53.16 9.04 -27.21
CA GLY A 8 51.96 8.59 -26.55
C GLY A 8 51.97 8.99 -25.08
N ALA A 9 50.96 9.73 -24.62
CA ALA A 9 50.76 10.09 -23.25
C ALA A 9 50.05 8.93 -22.53
N GLY A 10 50.74 8.23 -21.62
CA GLY A 10 50.17 7.25 -20.76
C GLY A 10 49.27 7.92 -19.69
N LYS A 11 48.02 7.59 -19.66
CA LYS A 11 47.12 7.90 -18.53
C LYS A 11 47.40 6.94 -17.39
N THR A 12 48.08 7.41 -16.36
CA THR A 12 48.21 6.70 -15.08
C THR A 12 46.86 6.76 -14.36
N SER A 13 46.24 5.62 -14.15
CA SER A 13 45.07 5.45 -13.26
C SER A 13 45.51 5.68 -11.81
N LYS A 14 44.90 6.64 -11.12
CA LYS A 14 45.13 6.87 -9.70
C LYS A 14 44.60 5.63 -8.90
N PRO A 15 45.35 5.17 -7.91
CA PRO A 15 44.88 4.09 -7.04
C PRO A 15 43.63 4.51 -6.24
N PHE A 16 42.72 3.57 -6.07
CA PHE A 16 41.47 3.72 -5.34
C PHE A 16 41.77 3.94 -3.84
N ASP A 17 41.40 5.10 -3.31
CA ASP A 17 41.62 5.46 -1.91
C ASP A 17 40.47 4.95 -1.02
N LEU A 18 40.77 3.95 -0.21
CA LEU A 18 39.85 3.30 0.71
C LEU A 18 39.46 4.18 1.91
N GLN A 19 40.09 5.32 2.12
CA GLN A 19 39.78 6.18 3.26
C GLN A 19 38.63 7.15 3.03
N GLU A 20 38.37 7.56 1.81
CA GLU A 20 37.20 8.43 1.47
C GLU A 20 35.86 7.69 1.53
N PHE A 21 35.88 6.36 1.53
CA PHE A 21 34.70 5.50 1.58
C PHE A 21 34.10 5.36 2.99
N LYS A 22 34.76 5.85 4.02
CA LYS A 22 34.50 5.49 5.43
C LYS A 22 33.35 6.21 6.10
N SER A 23 32.76 7.26 5.57
CA SER A 23 31.77 8.04 6.34
C SER A 23 30.35 8.13 5.76
N ARG A 24 30.10 7.78 4.49
CA ARG A 24 28.76 7.93 3.87
C ARG A 24 28.06 6.65 3.44
N ASN A 25 28.71 5.47 3.50
CA ASN A 25 28.17 4.24 2.92
C ASN A 25 28.14 3.01 3.85
N ARG A 26 28.18 3.18 5.17
CA ARG A 26 28.05 2.04 6.11
C ARG A 26 26.75 1.26 5.90
N THR A 27 25.65 1.95 5.61
CA THR A 27 24.35 1.31 5.37
C THR A 27 24.32 0.59 4.02
N ILE A 28 24.92 1.15 2.98
CA ILE A 28 24.99 0.52 1.66
C ILE A 28 25.92 -0.70 1.70
N LEU A 29 27.03 -0.62 2.41
CA LEU A 29 27.94 -1.76 2.59
C LEU A 29 27.28 -2.89 3.37
N LEU A 30 26.49 -2.57 4.41
CA LEU A 30 25.71 -3.55 5.17
C LEU A 30 24.63 -4.21 4.31
N LEU A 31 23.96 -3.46 3.45
CA LEU A 31 22.96 -3.99 2.52
C LEU A 31 23.59 -4.83 1.42
N LEU A 32 24.77 -4.46 0.92
CA LEU A 32 25.52 -5.25 -0.05
C LEU A 32 26.09 -6.53 0.56
N VAL A 33 26.55 -6.49 1.80
CA VAL A 33 27.00 -7.69 2.54
C VAL A 33 25.80 -8.60 2.85
N LEU A 34 24.65 -8.06 3.25
CA LEU A 34 23.42 -8.82 3.44
C LEU A 34 22.90 -9.42 2.13
N ALA A 35 22.95 -8.68 1.02
CA ALA A 35 22.60 -9.19 -0.30
C ALA A 35 23.57 -10.27 -0.79
N PHE A 36 24.86 -10.11 -0.53
CA PHE A 36 25.90 -11.10 -0.88
C PHE A 36 25.81 -12.38 -0.03
N VAL A 37 25.59 -12.24 1.28
CA VAL A 37 25.41 -13.38 2.20
C VAL A 37 24.10 -14.11 1.88
N ASN A 38 23.00 -13.40 1.62
CA ASN A 38 21.77 -14.03 1.18
C ASN A 38 21.89 -14.62 -0.23
N GLY A 39 22.55 -13.95 -1.17
CA GLY A 39 22.81 -14.48 -2.51
C GLY A 39 23.65 -15.75 -2.46
N TRP A 40 24.68 -15.79 -1.61
CA TRP A 40 25.54 -16.97 -1.45
C TRP A 40 24.82 -18.13 -0.76
N ILE A 41 24.05 -17.87 0.28
CA ILE A 41 23.23 -18.89 0.98
C ILE A 41 22.16 -19.46 0.04
N PHE A 42 21.58 -18.65 -0.86
CA PHE A 42 20.48 -19.08 -1.73
C PHE A 42 20.95 -19.69 -3.07
N VAL A 43 22.14 -19.36 -3.56
CA VAL A 43 22.65 -19.89 -4.85
C VAL A 43 23.40 -21.22 -4.67
N TRP A 44 24.03 -21.45 -3.50
CA TRP A 44 24.85 -22.63 -3.25
C TRP A 44 24.19 -23.72 -2.39
N ARG A 45 22.92 -23.55 -2.01
CA ARG A 45 22.22 -24.51 -1.15
C ARG A 45 20.92 -25.05 -1.77
N ASP A 46 20.95 -25.36 -3.06
CA ASP A 46 19.78 -25.85 -3.80
C ASP A 46 19.55 -27.37 -3.65
N GLU A 47 20.25 -28.08 -2.77
CA GLU A 47 20.06 -29.52 -2.52
C GLU A 47 19.79 -29.88 -1.05
N GLY A 48 19.10 -29.05 -0.32
CA GLY A 48 18.71 -29.37 1.06
C GLY A 48 17.37 -28.77 1.41
N GLY A 49 16.37 -29.63 1.57
CA GLY A 49 14.98 -29.31 1.77
C GLY A 49 14.68 -28.10 2.67
N LEU A 50 13.80 -27.27 2.20
CA LEU A 50 13.18 -26.14 2.93
C LEU A 50 12.33 -26.59 4.14
N ASP A 51 12.36 -27.86 4.48
CA ASP A 51 11.59 -28.46 5.59
C ASP A 51 12.21 -28.20 6.97
N SER A 52 13.39 -27.57 7.06
CA SER A 52 14.04 -27.28 8.33
C SER A 52 14.00 -25.81 8.77
N PHE A 53 13.35 -24.94 8.04
CA PHE A 53 13.01 -23.59 8.51
C PHE A 53 11.55 -23.55 8.96
N GLU A 54 11.19 -24.33 9.94
CA GLU A 54 10.21 -23.86 10.92
C GLU A 54 10.78 -22.54 11.45
N ALA A 55 10.14 -21.46 11.04
CA ALA A 55 10.44 -20.13 11.52
C ALA A 55 10.14 -20.12 13.03
N LYS A 56 11.12 -20.51 13.84
CA LYS A 56 11.22 -19.95 15.17
C LYS A 56 11.45 -18.47 14.93
N ALA A 57 10.36 -17.69 14.94
CA ALA A 57 10.43 -16.30 15.26
C ALA A 57 11.18 -16.25 16.61
N ALA A 58 12.45 -15.93 16.57
CA ALA A 58 13.20 -15.64 17.76
C ALA A 58 12.66 -14.32 18.31
N VAL A 59 11.53 -14.40 18.99
CA VAL A 59 11.10 -13.41 19.94
C VAL A 59 12.04 -13.55 21.13
N ILE A 60 13.10 -12.77 21.12
CA ILE A 60 13.85 -12.51 22.33
C ILE A 60 12.99 -11.56 23.16
N GLY A 61 12.32 -12.12 24.15
CA GLY A 61 11.73 -11.34 25.23
C GLY A 61 10.29 -11.66 25.62
N GLY A 62 10.12 -12.45 26.63
CA GLY A 62 9.06 -12.34 27.62
C GLY A 62 7.78 -13.14 27.37
N GLY A 63 7.70 -14.29 28.06
CA GLY A 63 6.45 -15.01 28.25
C GLY A 63 5.36 -14.14 28.91
N GLY A 64 4.15 -14.26 28.39
CA GLY A 64 2.94 -13.71 28.98
C GLY A 64 1.80 -14.71 28.77
N GLU A 65 1.19 -15.10 29.88
CA GLU A 65 0.17 -16.11 30.08
C GLU A 65 -1.06 -15.93 29.16
N LYS A 66 -1.63 -17.07 28.80
CA LYS A 66 -2.97 -17.17 28.20
C LYS A 66 -4.02 -16.65 29.18
N GLY A 67 -4.46 -15.41 28.99
CA GLY A 67 -5.57 -14.83 29.71
C GLY A 67 -6.86 -14.95 28.92
N GLY A 68 -7.90 -15.51 29.58
CA GLY A 68 -9.21 -15.73 28.99
C GLY A 68 -9.91 -14.43 28.56
N PHE A 69 -10.85 -14.59 27.66
CA PHE A 69 -11.74 -13.53 27.17
C PHE A 69 -12.50 -12.90 28.36
N ALA A 70 -12.11 -11.68 28.70
CA ALA A 70 -12.90 -10.82 29.54
C ALA A 70 -13.89 -10.02 28.70
N ALA A 71 -15.12 -9.89 29.18
CA ALA A 71 -16.20 -9.12 28.55
C ALA A 71 -15.74 -7.68 28.19
N PRO A 72 -16.37 -7.04 27.19
CA PRO A 72 -16.00 -5.71 26.76
C PRO A 72 -16.17 -4.72 27.91
N LEU A 73 -15.06 -4.28 28.47
CA LEU A 73 -15.03 -3.15 29.37
C LEU A 73 -15.31 -1.90 28.55
N ALA A 74 -16.28 -1.12 29.05
CA ALA A 74 -16.57 0.22 28.61
C ALA A 74 -15.26 0.99 28.41
N SER A 75 -15.02 1.40 27.20
CA SER A 75 -13.80 1.98 26.69
C SER A 75 -13.37 3.21 27.49
N SER A 76 -12.37 3.06 28.32
CA SER A 76 -11.37 4.11 28.45
C SER A 76 -10.35 3.91 27.33
N CYS A 77 -9.85 4.98 26.71
CA CYS A 77 -8.67 4.87 25.86
C CYS A 77 -7.59 4.18 26.70
N GLY A 78 -7.22 2.93 26.39
CA GLY A 78 -6.36 2.09 27.23
C GLY A 78 -5.07 2.76 27.68
N GLY A 79 -4.50 2.36 28.83
CA GLY A 79 -3.37 3.06 29.46
C GLY A 79 -2.04 3.05 28.73
N ASP A 80 -1.81 2.10 27.82
CA ASP A 80 -0.64 1.99 26.92
C ASP A 80 -1.03 2.37 25.48
N PRO A 81 -0.11 2.74 24.59
CA PRO A 81 -0.41 3.10 23.20
C PRO A 81 -0.90 1.88 22.41
N VAL A 82 -2.07 1.39 22.77
CA VAL A 82 -2.83 0.43 22.00
C VAL A 82 -3.64 1.19 20.97
N SER A 83 -3.76 0.66 19.77
CA SER A 83 -4.65 1.26 18.78
C SER A 83 -6.06 1.42 19.36
N VAL A 84 -6.60 2.63 19.32
CA VAL A 84 -7.98 2.91 19.76
C VAL A 84 -9.03 2.18 18.92
N PHE A 85 -8.59 1.49 17.86
CA PHE A 85 -9.43 0.76 16.91
C PHE A 85 -9.42 -0.75 17.15
N GLU A 86 -8.71 -1.28 18.15
CA GLU A 86 -8.45 -2.72 18.30
C GLU A 86 -9.71 -3.57 18.40
N HIS A 87 -10.83 -3.00 18.88
CA HIS A 87 -12.09 -3.70 19.05
C HIS A 87 -13.24 -3.12 18.22
N LEU A 88 -12.90 -2.27 17.23
CA LEU A 88 -13.90 -1.66 16.36
C LEU A 88 -13.99 -2.39 15.02
N ASP A 89 -15.18 -2.43 14.45
CA ASP A 89 -15.42 -2.99 13.13
C ASP A 89 -14.61 -2.24 12.07
N ASP A 90 -13.76 -2.95 11.32
CA ASP A 90 -12.90 -2.37 10.27
C ASP A 90 -13.71 -1.65 9.18
N GLN A 91 -14.96 -2.02 8.97
CA GLN A 91 -15.83 -1.38 7.98
C GLN A 91 -16.19 0.06 8.33
N LEU A 92 -16.07 0.45 9.59
CA LEU A 92 -16.32 1.81 10.09
C LEU A 92 -15.06 2.66 10.14
N ARG A 93 -13.90 2.09 9.80
CA ARG A 93 -12.61 2.76 9.88
C ARG A 93 -12.31 3.51 8.58
N LEU A 94 -12.16 4.83 8.69
CA LEU A 94 -11.85 5.73 7.58
C LEU A 94 -10.53 6.45 7.85
N GLU A 95 -9.82 6.79 6.79
CA GLU A 95 -8.51 7.46 6.85
C GLU A 95 -8.41 8.58 5.83
N THR A 96 -7.81 9.71 6.23
CA THR A 96 -7.38 10.79 5.35
C THR A 96 -6.06 11.37 5.84
N LYS A 97 -5.51 12.36 5.12
CA LYS A 97 -4.35 13.14 5.55
C LYS A 97 -4.69 14.60 5.61
N LEU A 98 -4.08 15.30 6.55
CA LEU A 98 -4.19 16.76 6.68
C LEU A 98 -3.17 17.45 5.76
N ASP A 99 -3.29 17.24 4.44
CA ASP A 99 -2.40 17.82 3.43
C ASP A 99 -2.56 19.33 3.30
N GLN A 100 -1.85 19.97 2.36
CA GLN A 100 -1.76 21.41 2.21
C GLN A 100 -3.13 22.12 2.30
N GLY A 101 -3.26 23.01 3.29
CA GLY A 101 -4.47 23.79 3.52
C GLY A 101 -5.62 23.07 4.21
N LYS A 102 -5.55 21.76 4.40
CA LYS A 102 -6.59 20.98 5.06
C LYS A 102 -6.48 21.13 6.59
N THR A 103 -7.54 21.62 7.20
CA THR A 103 -7.67 21.71 8.66
C THR A 103 -8.20 20.38 9.22
N LEU A 104 -8.07 20.17 10.54
CA LEU A 104 -8.69 19.03 11.22
C LEU A 104 -10.19 18.94 10.90
N ARG A 105 -10.91 20.07 10.95
CA ARG A 105 -12.34 20.15 10.63
C ARG A 105 -12.65 19.62 9.23
N LEU A 106 -11.90 20.06 8.23
CA LEU A 106 -12.10 19.60 6.85
C LEU A 106 -11.81 18.11 6.70
N GLY A 107 -10.75 17.60 7.35
CA GLY A 107 -10.46 16.18 7.36
C GLY A 107 -11.58 15.34 7.99
N LEU A 108 -12.14 15.78 9.10
CA LEU A 108 -13.24 15.10 9.78
C LEU A 108 -14.55 15.15 8.97
N LEU A 109 -14.84 16.27 8.30
CA LEU A 109 -15.98 16.40 7.38
C LEU A 109 -15.86 15.44 6.19
N GLU A 110 -14.68 15.35 5.59
CA GLU A 110 -14.38 14.42 4.48
C GLU A 110 -14.60 12.97 4.89
N LEU A 111 -14.28 12.63 6.14
CA LEU A 111 -14.51 11.29 6.70
C LEU A 111 -15.97 11.07 7.17
N GLY A 112 -16.87 12.02 6.92
CA GLY A 112 -18.29 11.86 7.12
C GLY A 112 -18.80 12.12 8.54
N LEU A 113 -17.99 12.73 9.43
CA LEU A 113 -18.46 13.12 10.76
C LEU A 113 -19.44 14.27 10.70
N GLY A 114 -20.46 14.21 11.54
CA GLY A 114 -21.43 15.30 11.68
C GLY A 114 -20.85 16.53 12.41
N PRO A 115 -21.37 17.75 12.12
CA PRO A 115 -20.83 18.99 12.68
C PRO A 115 -20.73 19.01 14.21
N ALA A 116 -21.72 18.46 14.92
CA ALA A 116 -21.72 18.39 16.38
C ALA A 116 -20.58 17.51 16.95
N ALA A 117 -20.32 16.35 16.29
CA ALA A 117 -19.21 15.48 16.67
C ALA A 117 -17.85 16.17 16.41
N ILE A 118 -17.74 16.92 15.31
CA ILE A 118 -16.54 17.70 14.98
C ILE A 118 -16.29 18.79 16.02
N ASP A 119 -17.32 19.54 16.41
CA ASP A 119 -17.19 20.60 17.41
C ASP A 119 -16.75 20.03 18.77
N GLU A 120 -17.27 18.87 19.16
CA GLU A 120 -16.85 18.15 20.37
C GLU A 120 -15.38 17.74 20.30
N VAL A 121 -14.96 17.11 19.19
CA VAL A 121 -13.56 16.68 18.95
C VAL A 121 -12.60 17.87 19.01
N GLU A 122 -12.90 18.93 18.28
CA GLU A 122 -12.05 20.12 18.29
C GLU A 122 -11.94 20.77 19.66
N ALA A 123 -13.06 20.84 20.41
CA ALA A 123 -13.07 21.41 21.74
C ALA A 123 -12.19 20.60 22.71
N GLU A 124 -12.26 19.26 22.63
CA GLU A 124 -11.47 18.39 23.50
C GLU A 124 -9.97 18.40 23.11
N ILE A 125 -9.64 18.34 21.81
CA ILE A 125 -8.23 18.38 21.34
C ILE A 125 -7.59 19.72 21.69
N ARG A 126 -8.30 20.86 21.57
CA ARG A 126 -7.79 22.20 21.96
C ARG A 126 -7.35 22.30 23.40
N LYS A 127 -7.85 21.44 24.30
CA LYS A 127 -7.37 21.40 25.69
C LYS A 127 -5.96 20.85 25.81
N THR A 128 -5.49 20.11 24.81
CA THR A 128 -4.21 19.38 24.84
C THR A 128 -3.18 19.94 23.85
N MET A 129 -3.61 20.60 22.77
CA MET A 129 -2.72 21.16 21.76
C MET A 129 -3.40 22.26 20.91
N ASP A 130 -2.56 23.03 20.21
CA ASP A 130 -3.02 24.02 19.23
C ASP A 130 -3.39 23.33 17.90
N LEU A 131 -4.66 23.45 17.49
CA LEU A 131 -5.14 22.89 16.22
C LEU A 131 -4.50 23.56 15.00
N GLY A 132 -3.99 24.78 15.11
CA GLY A 132 -3.28 25.47 14.03
C GLY A 132 -2.05 24.70 13.54
N MET A 133 -1.39 23.98 14.44
CA MET A 133 -0.22 23.12 14.12
C MET A 133 -0.56 21.94 13.21
N LEU A 134 -1.82 21.56 13.14
CA LEU A 134 -2.30 20.41 12.33
C LEU A 134 -2.61 20.81 10.89
N THR A 135 -2.83 22.10 10.63
CA THR A 135 -3.23 22.59 9.30
C THR A 135 -2.11 22.39 8.29
N GLY A 136 -2.37 21.60 7.26
CA GLY A 136 -1.39 21.33 6.20
C GLY A 136 -0.16 20.54 6.66
N SER A 137 -0.23 19.86 7.81
CA SER A 137 0.89 19.09 8.37
C SER A 137 1.20 17.78 7.62
N GLY A 138 0.29 17.30 6.79
CA GLY A 138 0.35 15.96 6.18
C GLY A 138 0.08 14.83 7.18
N ALA A 139 -0.38 15.15 8.40
CA ALA A 139 -0.65 14.20 9.47
C ALA A 139 -1.73 13.20 9.06
N PRO A 140 -1.48 11.87 9.16
CA PRO A 140 -2.51 10.86 8.98
C PRO A 140 -3.58 11.00 10.06
N LEU A 141 -4.83 11.07 9.63
CA LEU A 141 -6.02 11.13 10.47
C LEU A 141 -6.88 9.91 10.21
N ARG A 142 -7.09 9.10 11.24
CA ARG A 142 -7.93 7.91 11.21
C ARG A 142 -9.11 8.10 12.13
N VAL A 143 -10.28 7.71 11.68
CA VAL A 143 -11.50 7.74 12.50
C VAL A 143 -12.28 6.46 12.35
N ALA A 144 -12.98 6.07 13.42
CA ALA A 144 -14.10 5.15 13.37
C ALA A 144 -15.34 5.93 13.78
N GLY A 145 -16.33 5.95 12.88
CA GLY A 145 -17.63 6.55 13.12
C GLY A 145 -18.63 5.52 13.64
N ASP A 146 -19.64 6.00 14.34
CA ASP A 146 -20.83 5.22 14.60
C ASP A 146 -21.82 5.32 13.43
N ARG A 147 -22.90 4.53 13.45
CA ARG A 147 -23.91 4.51 12.40
C ARG A 147 -24.76 5.79 12.34
N GLU A 148 -24.64 6.66 13.32
CA GLU A 148 -25.41 7.91 13.47
C GLU A 148 -24.57 9.15 13.07
N GLY A 149 -23.33 8.94 12.60
CA GLY A 149 -22.39 10.01 12.21
C GLY A 149 -21.65 10.61 13.41
N GLY A 150 -21.67 9.96 14.56
CA GLY A 150 -20.86 10.30 15.72
C GLY A 150 -19.46 9.70 15.65
N LEU A 151 -18.56 10.15 16.55
CA LEU A 151 -17.21 9.62 16.68
C LEU A 151 -17.19 8.48 17.72
N ALA A 152 -16.73 7.30 17.32
CA ALA A 152 -16.38 6.20 18.22
C ALA A 152 -14.92 6.28 18.66
N ALA A 153 -13.99 6.47 17.71
CA ALA A 153 -12.57 6.66 17.98
C ALA A 153 -11.89 7.50 16.89
N LEU A 154 -10.81 8.18 17.31
CA LEU A 154 -9.94 8.97 16.43
C LEU A 154 -8.48 8.74 16.81
N GLU A 155 -7.62 8.66 15.80
CA GLU A 155 -6.18 8.70 15.96
C GLU A 155 -5.58 9.68 14.94
N LEU A 156 -4.77 10.59 15.42
CA LEU A 156 -4.05 11.56 14.63
C LEU A 156 -2.56 11.43 14.95
N GLU A 157 -1.74 11.10 13.96
CA GLU A 157 -0.29 11.07 14.10
C GLU A 157 0.31 12.42 13.73
N VAL A 158 0.50 13.28 14.74
CA VAL A 158 1.02 14.64 14.58
C VAL A 158 2.45 14.64 14.05
N SER A 159 3.24 13.71 14.54
CA SER A 159 4.60 13.42 14.06
C SER A 159 4.99 11.99 14.47
N GLU A 160 6.12 11.48 14.02
CA GLU A 160 6.59 10.15 14.40
C GLU A 160 6.62 9.95 15.91
N GLY A 161 5.76 9.06 16.42
CA GLY A 161 5.62 8.79 17.85
C GLY A 161 4.79 9.81 18.65
N HIS A 162 4.30 10.87 18.04
CA HIS A 162 3.40 11.82 18.65
C HIS A 162 1.96 11.57 18.18
N LEU A 163 1.18 10.91 19.02
CA LEU A 163 -0.20 10.54 18.73
C LEU A 163 -1.17 11.36 19.57
N VAL A 164 -2.22 11.84 18.93
CA VAL A 164 -3.42 12.31 19.59
C VAL A 164 -4.53 11.31 19.33
N GLN A 165 -5.00 10.67 20.38
CA GLN A 165 -6.09 9.71 20.33
C GLN A 165 -7.31 10.26 21.04
N ALA A 166 -8.49 10.05 20.45
CA ALA A 166 -9.76 10.32 21.09
C ALA A 166 -10.63 9.07 21.03
N CYS A 167 -11.31 8.76 22.12
CA CYS A 167 -12.27 7.66 22.17
C CYS A 167 -13.44 8.01 23.06
N ARG A 168 -14.61 7.46 22.75
CA ARG A 168 -15.83 7.70 23.52
C ARG A 168 -15.90 6.73 24.68
N GLY A 169 -15.82 7.29 25.90
CA GLY A 169 -16.00 6.55 27.14
C GLY A 169 -17.39 6.81 27.77
N ALA A 170 -17.64 6.24 28.91
CA ALA A 170 -18.89 6.40 29.65
C ALA A 170 -19.13 7.86 30.13
N ALA A 171 -18.04 8.65 30.28
CA ALA A 171 -18.10 10.04 30.75
C ALA A 171 -18.08 11.08 29.58
N GLY A 172 -18.03 10.64 28.34
CA GLY A 172 -17.93 11.49 27.14
C GLY A 172 -16.68 11.17 26.29
N LEU A 173 -16.26 12.12 25.48
CA LEU A 173 -15.07 12.00 24.66
C LEU A 173 -13.81 12.24 25.51
N GLU A 174 -12.93 11.25 25.56
CA GLU A 174 -11.61 11.34 26.18
C GLU A 174 -10.56 11.58 25.12
N VAL A 175 -9.70 12.60 25.31
CA VAL A 175 -8.57 12.89 24.42
C VAL A 175 -7.27 12.68 25.15
N ARG A 176 -6.34 11.97 24.49
CA ARG A 176 -4.98 11.75 24.97
C ARG A 176 -3.99 12.28 23.97
N ASN A 177 -3.06 13.06 24.45
CA ASN A 177 -1.91 13.54 23.68
C ASN A 177 -0.66 12.83 24.23
N MET A 178 -0.08 11.95 23.40
CA MET A 178 0.96 11.03 23.84
C MET A 178 2.19 11.17 22.96
N GLN A 179 3.35 11.21 23.60
CA GLN A 179 4.63 11.19 22.92
C GLN A 179 5.40 9.93 23.33
N HIS A 180 5.58 9.03 22.40
CA HIS A 180 6.24 7.75 22.63
C HIS A 180 7.53 7.65 21.85
N PRO A 181 8.59 7.06 22.42
CA PRO A 181 9.80 6.76 21.67
C PRO A 181 9.44 5.74 20.55
N LEU A 182 9.68 6.13 19.33
CA LEU A 182 9.52 5.26 18.18
C LEU A 182 10.72 4.32 18.07
N ARG A 183 10.47 3.01 18.07
CA ARG A 183 11.47 2.01 17.73
C ARG A 183 11.14 1.44 16.36
N VAL A 184 12.16 1.35 15.51
CA VAL A 184 12.04 0.75 14.18
C VAL A 184 12.90 -0.50 14.12
N ASP A 185 12.28 -1.65 13.95
CA ASP A 185 12.94 -2.93 13.76
C ASP A 185 12.75 -3.37 12.31
N VAL A 186 13.73 -4.06 11.76
CA VAL A 186 13.64 -4.68 10.43
C VAL A 186 13.40 -6.17 10.58
N ALA A 187 12.33 -6.67 10.01
CA ALA A 187 11.92 -8.06 10.10
C ALA A 187 11.85 -8.73 8.71
N ILE A 188 12.24 -10.00 8.67
CA ILE A 188 11.97 -10.88 7.52
C ILE A 188 10.72 -11.68 7.86
N ILE A 189 9.70 -11.59 6.98
CA ILE A 189 8.46 -12.33 7.13
C ILE A 189 8.33 -13.25 5.91
N ALA A 190 8.13 -14.54 6.17
CA ALA A 190 7.90 -15.54 5.14
C ALA A 190 6.44 -16.00 5.19
N LEU A 191 5.77 -15.93 4.05
CA LEU A 191 4.38 -16.30 3.89
C LEU A 191 4.26 -17.45 2.88
N ARG A 192 3.36 -18.39 3.15
CA ARG A 192 2.94 -19.42 2.22
C ARG A 192 1.45 -19.31 2.01
N LEU A 193 1.00 -19.20 0.77
CA LEU A 193 -0.42 -19.09 0.48
C LEU A 193 -1.14 -20.39 0.84
N PRO A 194 -2.22 -20.32 1.64
CA PRO A 194 -2.99 -21.48 2.06
C PRO A 194 -3.78 -22.08 0.88
N LYS A 195 -4.47 -23.20 1.10
CA LYS A 195 -5.26 -23.92 0.08
C LYS A 195 -6.28 -23.03 -0.65
N ASN A 196 -6.85 -22.06 0.04
CA ASN A 196 -7.74 -21.07 -0.54
C ASN A 196 -6.99 -19.96 -1.32
N GLY A 197 -5.64 -19.96 -1.31
CA GLY A 197 -4.81 -18.98 -1.99
C GLY A 197 -4.94 -17.55 -1.47
N SER A 198 -5.45 -17.30 -0.27
CA SER A 198 -5.67 -15.96 0.27
C SER A 198 -4.39 -15.36 0.82
N LEU A 199 -3.98 -14.19 0.28
CA LEU A 199 -2.86 -13.43 0.81
C LEU A 199 -3.13 -12.96 2.24
N GLN A 200 -4.37 -12.50 2.52
CA GLN A 200 -4.75 -12.08 3.86
C GLN A 200 -4.64 -13.22 4.85
N GLN A 201 -5.14 -14.41 4.50
CA GLN A 201 -5.06 -15.57 5.39
C GLN A 201 -3.60 -15.97 5.64
N ALA A 202 -2.74 -15.92 4.61
CA ALA A 202 -1.31 -16.19 4.80
C ALA A 202 -0.64 -15.22 5.77
N VAL A 203 -1.06 -13.94 5.76
CA VAL A 203 -0.56 -12.91 6.70
C VAL A 203 -1.05 -13.19 8.11
N LEU A 204 -2.33 -13.54 8.28
CA LEU A 204 -2.91 -13.90 9.57
C LEU A 204 -2.31 -15.20 10.15
N ASP A 205 -2.10 -16.21 9.32
CA ASP A 205 -1.46 -17.47 9.71
C ASP A 205 -0.01 -17.27 10.18
N ALA A 206 0.65 -16.21 9.68
CA ALA A 206 1.97 -15.80 10.12
C ALA A 206 1.93 -14.84 11.34
N GLU A 207 0.78 -14.69 11.98
CA GLU A 207 0.57 -13.80 13.14
C GLU A 207 0.99 -12.34 12.86
N GLN A 208 0.73 -11.88 11.64
CA GLN A 208 1.04 -10.52 11.21
C GLN A 208 -0.22 -9.67 11.09
N ASP A 209 -0.05 -8.35 11.23
CA ASP A 209 -1.14 -7.39 11.02
C ASP A 209 -1.63 -7.42 9.57
N PRO A 210 -2.96 -7.37 9.31
CA PRO A 210 -3.55 -7.40 7.97
C PRO A 210 -3.02 -6.34 7.00
N ASP A 211 -2.53 -5.21 7.49
CA ASP A 211 -1.95 -4.14 6.66
C ASP A 211 -0.77 -4.64 5.82
N LEU A 212 -0.07 -5.69 6.28
CA LEU A 212 1.00 -6.30 5.50
C LEU A 212 0.49 -6.88 4.17
N ALA A 213 -0.69 -7.47 4.16
CA ALA A 213 -1.28 -8.00 2.93
C ALA A 213 -1.56 -6.89 1.91
N ARG A 214 -2.13 -5.77 2.37
CA ARG A 214 -2.35 -4.58 1.51
C ARG A 214 -1.03 -4.02 0.97
N MET A 215 -0.03 -3.89 1.82
CA MET A 215 1.30 -3.42 1.43
C MET A 215 1.96 -4.30 0.37
N ILE A 216 1.91 -5.62 0.53
CA ILE A 216 2.43 -6.60 -0.43
C ILE A 216 1.68 -6.48 -1.75
N ALA A 217 0.35 -6.52 -1.70
CA ALA A 217 -0.50 -6.47 -2.89
C ALA A 217 -0.32 -5.16 -3.67
N HIS A 218 -0.29 -4.02 -2.98
CA HIS A 218 -0.04 -2.72 -3.60
C HIS A 218 1.38 -2.65 -4.22
N THR A 219 2.39 -3.17 -3.52
CA THR A 219 3.77 -3.15 -4.05
C THR A 219 3.89 -3.95 -5.34
N LEU A 220 3.26 -5.12 -5.43
CA LEU A 220 3.33 -6.01 -6.60
C LEU A 220 2.17 -5.82 -7.59
N ALA A 221 1.34 -4.78 -7.46
CA ALA A 221 0.12 -4.60 -8.25
C ALA A 221 0.34 -4.52 -9.78
N GLY A 222 1.54 -4.10 -10.23
CA GLY A 222 1.93 -4.13 -11.64
C GLY A 222 2.38 -5.50 -12.13
N GLU A 223 2.80 -6.39 -11.23
CA GLU A 223 3.36 -7.70 -11.55
C GLU A 223 2.37 -8.85 -11.30
N ILE A 224 1.56 -8.75 -10.23
CA ILE A 224 0.68 -9.81 -9.73
C ILE A 224 -0.70 -9.24 -9.36
N ASP A 225 -1.75 -9.85 -9.88
CA ASP A 225 -3.09 -9.75 -9.30
C ASP A 225 -3.27 -10.87 -8.26
N PHE A 226 -3.20 -10.53 -6.97
CA PHE A 226 -3.34 -11.50 -5.89
C PHE A 226 -4.73 -12.15 -5.80
N ASN A 227 -5.71 -11.67 -6.54
CA ASN A 227 -7.02 -12.30 -6.62
C ASN A 227 -7.14 -13.27 -7.82
N ALA A 228 -6.27 -13.17 -8.84
CA ALA A 228 -6.37 -13.95 -10.06
C ALA A 228 -5.14 -14.82 -10.34
N ASP A 229 -3.93 -14.29 -10.14
CA ASP A 229 -2.68 -14.90 -10.62
C ASP A 229 -2.09 -15.95 -9.66
N VAL A 230 -2.43 -15.87 -8.37
CA VAL A 230 -1.81 -16.71 -7.33
C VAL A 230 -2.48 -18.06 -7.14
N ARG A 231 -1.73 -19.02 -6.61
CA ARG A 231 -2.19 -20.38 -6.32
C ARG A 231 -1.79 -20.79 -4.88
N PRO A 232 -2.42 -21.85 -4.34
CA PRO A 232 -1.94 -22.47 -3.12
C PRO A 232 -0.45 -22.81 -3.21
N ASP A 233 0.23 -22.72 -2.07
CA ASP A 233 1.66 -22.98 -1.90
C ASP A 233 2.61 -21.96 -2.54
N ASP A 234 2.10 -20.92 -3.20
CA ASP A 234 2.93 -19.78 -3.60
C ASP A 234 3.56 -19.14 -2.34
N ARG A 235 4.81 -18.71 -2.49
CA ARG A 235 5.62 -18.21 -1.38
C ARG A 235 5.97 -16.75 -1.57
N ILE A 236 5.88 -16.00 -0.49
CA ILE A 236 6.24 -14.58 -0.44
C ILE A 236 7.20 -14.39 0.74
N GLN A 237 8.28 -13.67 0.52
CA GLN A 237 9.18 -13.24 1.57
C GLN A 237 9.31 -11.72 1.49
N VAL A 238 9.18 -11.06 2.60
CA VAL A 238 9.32 -9.61 2.68
C VAL A 238 10.35 -9.24 3.75
N LEU A 239 11.13 -8.20 3.45
CA LEU A 239 11.93 -7.47 4.40
C LEU A 239 11.23 -6.14 4.65
N VAL A 240 10.76 -5.92 5.87
CA VAL A 240 9.89 -4.80 6.20
C VAL A 240 10.27 -4.16 7.52
N GLU A 241 10.15 -2.83 7.59
CA GLU A 241 10.25 -2.10 8.84
C GLU A 241 8.98 -2.32 9.67
N LYS A 242 9.14 -2.70 10.94
CA LYS A 242 8.09 -2.73 11.95
C LYS A 242 8.31 -1.56 12.91
N ARG A 243 7.32 -0.71 13.06
CA ARG A 243 7.36 0.44 13.95
C ARG A 243 6.63 0.13 15.23
N TYR A 244 7.26 0.42 16.35
CA TYR A 244 6.74 0.16 17.68
C TYR A 244 6.68 1.47 18.45
N LEU A 245 5.57 1.67 19.16
CA LEU A 245 5.45 2.69 20.19
C LEU A 245 5.64 2.02 21.54
N GLY A 246 6.75 2.31 22.19
CA GLY A 246 7.17 1.56 23.35
C GLY A 246 7.40 0.07 23.01
N ARG A 247 6.59 -0.82 23.58
CA ARG A 247 6.65 -2.28 23.33
C ARG A 247 5.66 -2.77 22.30
N ASN A 248 4.63 -1.97 21.98
CA ASN A 248 3.51 -2.39 21.16
C ASN A 248 3.80 -2.14 19.68
N PHE A 249 3.49 -3.13 18.82
CA PHE A 249 3.48 -2.92 17.38
C PHE A 249 2.47 -1.83 17.04
N HIS A 250 2.93 -0.84 16.26
CA HIS A 250 2.09 0.28 15.84
C HIS A 250 1.69 0.12 14.38
N ARG A 251 2.68 -0.02 13.49
CA ARG A 251 2.43 -0.17 12.04
C ARG A 251 3.68 -0.68 11.33
N TYR A 252 3.51 -1.09 10.08
CA TYR A 252 4.65 -1.28 9.20
C TYR A 252 5.20 0.08 8.74
N GLY A 253 6.51 0.12 8.54
CA GLY A 253 7.20 1.22 7.87
C GLY A 253 7.41 0.89 6.39
N LYS A 254 8.64 1.09 5.91
CA LYS A 254 8.98 0.78 4.52
C LYS A 254 9.09 -0.72 4.28
N LEU A 255 8.52 -1.20 3.17
CA LEU A 255 8.88 -2.49 2.61
C LEU A 255 10.21 -2.33 1.87
N LEU A 256 11.25 -3.02 2.33
CA LEU A 256 12.61 -2.86 1.85
C LEU A 256 12.97 -3.85 0.75
N ALA A 257 12.43 -5.06 0.82
CA ALA A 257 12.58 -6.07 -0.22
C ALA A 257 11.36 -6.98 -0.25
N ILE A 258 11.08 -7.53 -1.43
CA ILE A 258 10.03 -8.51 -1.62
C ILE A 258 10.47 -9.56 -2.62
N ARG A 259 10.20 -10.83 -2.31
CA ARG A 259 10.40 -11.97 -3.20
C ARG A 259 9.09 -12.72 -3.30
N TYR A 260 8.73 -13.06 -4.51
CA TYR A 260 7.63 -13.97 -4.81
C TYR A 260 8.15 -15.18 -5.59
N THR A 261 7.64 -16.35 -5.28
CA THR A 261 7.88 -17.59 -6.03
C THR A 261 6.59 -18.40 -6.08
N GLY A 262 6.06 -18.60 -7.28
CA GLY A 262 4.79 -19.29 -7.44
C GLY A 262 4.28 -19.28 -8.86
N ASN A 263 2.96 -19.37 -9.02
CA ASN A 263 2.29 -19.46 -10.32
C ASN A 263 2.54 -18.25 -11.22
N ALA A 264 2.62 -17.04 -10.67
CA ALA A 264 2.94 -15.84 -11.43
C ALA A 264 4.43 -15.70 -11.81
N GLY A 265 5.26 -16.71 -11.45
CA GLY A 265 6.69 -16.73 -11.76
C GLY A 265 7.59 -16.62 -10.54
N ARG A 266 8.83 -16.23 -10.79
CA ARG A 266 9.83 -15.91 -9.74
C ARG A 266 10.30 -14.50 -9.92
N MET A 267 10.19 -13.69 -8.88
CA MET A 267 10.61 -12.28 -8.90
C MET A 267 11.12 -11.86 -7.53
N ALA A 268 12.06 -10.93 -7.55
CA ALA A 268 12.59 -10.31 -6.34
C ALA A 268 12.88 -8.86 -6.63
N PHE A 269 12.43 -7.98 -5.76
CA PHE A 269 12.61 -6.55 -5.87
C PHE A 269 13.12 -5.97 -4.56
N TYR A 270 13.96 -4.96 -4.68
CA TYR A 270 14.62 -4.30 -3.58
C TYR A 270 14.35 -2.81 -3.67
N ARG A 271 13.99 -2.21 -2.55
CA ARG A 271 13.81 -0.75 -2.47
C ARG A 271 15.17 -0.07 -2.51
N PHE A 272 15.35 0.82 -3.47
CA PHE A 272 16.59 1.52 -3.67
C PHE A 272 16.34 2.93 -4.23
N LYS A 273 17.25 3.87 -3.93
CA LYS A 273 17.25 5.21 -4.52
C LYS A 273 18.52 5.40 -5.35
N PRO A 274 18.47 5.20 -6.68
CA PRO A 274 19.61 5.46 -7.55
C PRO A 274 19.95 6.95 -7.53
N LYS A 275 21.22 7.28 -7.88
CA LYS A 275 21.63 8.67 -8.00
C LYS A 275 20.91 9.35 -9.15
N GLY A 276 20.20 10.45 -8.86
CA GLY A 276 19.44 11.21 -9.85
C GLY A 276 18.09 10.63 -10.25
N MET A 277 17.62 9.62 -9.52
CA MET A 277 16.29 9.03 -9.71
C MET A 277 15.53 9.01 -8.38
N ASP A 278 14.24 8.80 -8.46
CA ASP A 278 13.40 8.61 -7.28
C ASP A 278 13.61 7.24 -6.63
N GLU A 279 13.28 7.15 -5.34
CA GLU A 279 13.27 5.90 -4.61
C GLU A 279 12.21 4.97 -5.20
N GLY A 280 12.60 3.73 -5.51
CA GLY A 280 11.70 2.75 -6.12
C GLY A 280 12.12 1.32 -5.82
N PHE A 281 11.42 0.37 -6.43
CA PHE A 281 11.78 -1.03 -6.41
C PHE A 281 12.51 -1.42 -7.69
N PHE A 282 13.61 -2.15 -7.53
CA PHE A 282 14.48 -2.60 -8.62
C PHE A 282 14.77 -4.09 -8.46
N ASP A 283 14.92 -4.78 -9.57
CA ASP A 283 15.36 -6.18 -9.56
C ASP A 283 16.88 -6.29 -9.31
N HIS A 284 17.39 -7.52 -9.33
CA HIS A 284 18.81 -7.80 -9.09
C HIS A 284 19.75 -7.29 -10.21
N GLU A 285 19.20 -6.93 -11.37
CA GLU A 285 19.95 -6.33 -12.51
C GLU A 285 19.84 -4.80 -12.48
N GLY A 286 19.15 -4.23 -11.49
CA GLY A 286 18.95 -2.78 -11.37
C GLY A 286 17.86 -2.23 -12.30
N ARG A 287 17.02 -3.08 -12.89
CA ARG A 287 15.88 -2.64 -13.68
C ARG A 287 14.74 -2.27 -12.74
N PRO A 288 14.05 -1.14 -12.97
CA PRO A 288 12.92 -0.76 -12.14
C PRO A 288 11.80 -1.78 -12.29
N MET A 289 11.08 -2.02 -11.19
CA MET A 289 9.83 -2.77 -11.21
C MET A 289 8.88 -2.11 -12.22
N ARG A 290 8.24 -2.92 -13.06
CA ARG A 290 7.28 -2.41 -14.03
C ARG A 290 6.11 -1.77 -13.32
N ARG A 291 5.91 -0.48 -13.58
CA ARG A 291 4.78 0.28 -13.02
C ARG A 291 3.94 0.94 -14.10
N GLU A 292 4.20 0.62 -15.37
CA GLU A 292 3.47 1.24 -16.47
C GLU A 292 1.97 0.98 -16.37
N LEU A 293 1.57 -0.26 -16.06
CA LEU A 293 0.18 -0.65 -15.94
C LEU A 293 -0.01 -1.56 -14.71
N LEU A 294 -1.04 -1.29 -13.92
CA LEU A 294 -1.52 -2.24 -12.93
C LEU A 294 -2.13 -3.46 -13.64
N ARG A 295 -2.01 -4.63 -13.04
CA ARG A 295 -2.57 -5.89 -13.55
C ARG A 295 -4.10 -5.89 -13.58
N THR A 296 -4.73 -5.08 -12.75
CA THR A 296 -6.18 -4.97 -12.62
C THR A 296 -6.59 -3.52 -12.32
N PRO A 297 -7.75 -3.07 -12.82
CA PRO A 297 -8.29 -1.74 -12.52
C PRO A 297 -9.01 -1.68 -11.16
N PHE A 298 -8.65 -2.55 -10.22
CA PHE A 298 -9.24 -2.61 -8.89
C PHE A 298 -8.15 -2.65 -7.83
N ALA A 299 -8.29 -1.81 -6.80
CA ALA A 299 -7.45 -1.93 -5.61
C ALA A 299 -7.65 -3.31 -4.99
N TRP A 300 -6.54 -3.91 -4.55
CA TRP A 300 -6.63 -5.20 -3.89
C TRP A 300 -7.40 -5.09 -2.58
N HIS A 301 -8.32 -5.99 -2.38
CA HIS A 301 -9.01 -6.24 -1.11
C HIS A 301 -9.21 -7.74 -0.94
N PRO A 302 -9.33 -8.22 0.29
CA PRO A 302 -9.65 -9.61 0.55
C PRO A 302 -10.97 -9.99 -0.10
N VAL A 303 -10.98 -11.14 -0.78
CA VAL A 303 -12.19 -11.67 -1.41
C VAL A 303 -12.43 -13.09 -0.94
N ASP A 304 -13.70 -13.49 -0.95
CA ASP A 304 -14.07 -14.86 -0.71
C ASP A 304 -13.34 -15.77 -1.71
N PRO A 305 -12.68 -16.84 -1.26
CA PRO A 305 -11.99 -17.79 -2.15
C PRO A 305 -12.88 -18.34 -3.26
N ASP A 306 -14.16 -18.59 -2.97
CA ASP A 306 -15.11 -19.13 -3.94
C ASP A 306 -15.50 -18.09 -5.02
N ALA A 307 -15.41 -16.80 -4.70
CA ALA A 307 -15.66 -15.72 -5.65
C ALA A 307 -14.50 -15.46 -6.61
N ARG A 308 -13.28 -15.94 -6.32
CA ARG A 308 -12.07 -15.62 -7.09
C ARG A 308 -12.14 -15.96 -8.56
N ALA A 309 -12.68 -17.15 -8.91
CA ALA A 309 -12.79 -17.57 -10.29
C ALA A 309 -13.60 -16.60 -11.16
N SER A 310 -14.54 -15.86 -10.54
CA SER A 310 -15.36 -14.85 -11.20
C SER A 310 -14.66 -13.50 -11.35
N LEU A 311 -13.50 -13.32 -10.72
CA LEU A 311 -12.79 -12.04 -10.71
C LEU A 311 -11.84 -11.86 -11.89
N ALA A 312 -11.41 -12.95 -12.52
CA ALA A 312 -10.58 -12.88 -13.72
C ALA A 312 -11.34 -12.19 -14.86
N PRO A 313 -10.68 -11.30 -15.62
CA PRO A 313 -11.32 -10.67 -16.76
C PRO A 313 -11.57 -11.65 -17.89
N ALA A 314 -12.67 -11.46 -18.61
CA ALA A 314 -12.89 -12.06 -19.92
C ALA A 314 -12.33 -11.13 -21.00
N ILE A 315 -11.74 -11.68 -22.06
CA ILE A 315 -11.34 -10.88 -23.23
C ILE A 315 -12.51 -10.89 -24.21
N GLU A 316 -13.02 -9.71 -24.54
CA GLU A 316 -14.12 -9.53 -25.48
C GLU A 316 -13.70 -8.63 -26.65
N PHE A 317 -14.23 -8.95 -27.84
CA PHE A 317 -14.07 -8.11 -29.03
C PHE A 317 -15.43 -7.42 -29.29
N VAL A 318 -15.43 -6.09 -29.29
CA VAL A 318 -16.61 -5.27 -29.59
C VAL A 318 -16.20 -4.19 -30.60
N ASP A 319 -16.87 -4.10 -31.72
CA ASP A 319 -16.61 -3.13 -32.79
C ASP A 319 -15.13 -3.13 -33.26
N GLY A 320 -14.53 -4.32 -33.35
CA GLY A 320 -13.13 -4.48 -33.74
C GLY A 320 -12.11 -4.11 -32.67
N ARG A 321 -12.53 -3.72 -31.49
CA ARG A 321 -11.66 -3.38 -30.35
C ARG A 321 -11.64 -4.51 -29.33
N MET A 322 -10.42 -4.86 -28.90
CA MET A 322 -10.21 -5.85 -27.85
C MET A 322 -10.23 -5.17 -26.49
N GLY A 323 -11.03 -5.70 -25.55
CA GLY A 323 -11.10 -5.20 -24.19
C GLY A 323 -11.11 -6.30 -23.16
N ALA A 324 -10.58 -6.01 -21.98
CA ALA A 324 -10.70 -6.82 -20.78
C ALA A 324 -12.01 -6.46 -20.06
N VAL A 325 -12.88 -7.43 -19.87
CA VAL A 325 -14.18 -7.24 -19.21
C VAL A 325 -14.16 -7.87 -17.84
N TYR A 326 -14.32 -7.04 -16.83
CA TYR A 326 -14.37 -7.43 -15.43
C TYR A 326 -15.81 -7.42 -14.94
N ARG A 327 -16.30 -8.57 -14.47
CA ARG A 327 -17.60 -8.66 -13.79
C ARG A 327 -17.39 -8.33 -12.32
N ARG A 328 -18.01 -7.27 -11.84
CA ARG A 328 -17.91 -6.78 -10.45
C ARG A 328 -19.29 -6.30 -10.00
N SER A 329 -19.46 -6.19 -8.70
CA SER A 329 -20.67 -5.60 -8.13
C SER A 329 -20.87 -4.17 -8.63
N LEU A 330 -22.13 -3.79 -8.83
CA LEU A 330 -22.48 -2.41 -9.13
C LEU A 330 -21.94 -1.49 -8.03
N GLY A 331 -21.27 -0.41 -8.43
CA GLY A 331 -20.67 0.54 -7.50
C GLY A 331 -19.28 0.16 -6.99
N ALA A 332 -18.67 -0.96 -7.41
CA ALA A 332 -17.29 -1.28 -7.03
C ALA A 332 -16.32 -0.19 -7.53
N PRO A 333 -15.36 0.28 -6.71
CA PRO A 333 -14.41 1.30 -7.10
C PRO A 333 -13.48 0.86 -8.23
N VAL A 334 -13.32 1.71 -9.24
CA VAL A 334 -12.41 1.54 -10.38
C VAL A 334 -11.22 2.46 -10.18
N VAL A 335 -10.00 1.90 -10.27
CA VAL A 335 -8.77 2.69 -10.17
C VAL A 335 -8.08 2.84 -11.52
N ALA A 336 -7.32 3.91 -11.66
CA ALA A 336 -6.46 4.15 -12.81
C ALA A 336 -5.39 3.07 -12.89
N VAL A 337 -5.35 2.31 -13.99
CA VAL A 337 -4.29 1.30 -14.19
C VAL A 337 -2.95 1.92 -14.56
N SER A 338 -2.93 3.19 -14.96
CA SER A 338 -1.72 3.99 -15.22
C SER A 338 -2.00 5.45 -14.91
N SER A 339 -0.95 6.22 -14.63
CA SER A 339 -1.03 7.69 -14.67
C SER A 339 -1.28 8.17 -16.09
N GLY A 340 -1.95 9.30 -16.23
CA GLY A 340 -2.27 9.88 -17.51
C GLY A 340 -3.10 11.16 -17.39
N THR A 341 -3.46 11.72 -18.52
CA THR A 341 -4.33 12.90 -18.62
C THR A 341 -5.71 12.49 -19.13
N VAL A 342 -6.74 12.99 -18.51
CA VAL A 342 -8.12 12.79 -18.99
C VAL A 342 -8.25 13.40 -20.37
N ARG A 343 -8.57 12.56 -21.36
CA ARG A 343 -8.80 12.97 -22.75
C ARG A 343 -10.26 13.20 -23.04
N GLU A 344 -11.09 12.28 -22.59
CA GLU A 344 -12.52 12.29 -22.86
C GLU A 344 -13.32 11.69 -21.71
N VAL A 345 -14.48 12.29 -21.46
CA VAL A 345 -15.48 11.82 -20.50
C VAL A 345 -16.86 12.02 -21.09
N GLY A 346 -17.72 11.02 -21.02
CA GLY A 346 -19.11 11.19 -21.45
C GLY A 346 -19.84 9.90 -21.79
N GLN A 347 -21.11 10.04 -22.15
CA GLN A 347 -21.95 8.94 -22.62
C GLN A 347 -21.63 8.61 -24.08
N GLN A 348 -21.36 7.35 -24.37
CA GLN A 348 -20.98 6.92 -25.71
C GLN A 348 -21.76 5.65 -26.11
N GLY A 349 -22.95 5.83 -26.62
CA GLY A 349 -23.76 4.77 -27.24
C GLY A 349 -23.84 3.47 -26.42
N ASP A 350 -23.42 2.37 -27.02
CA ASP A 350 -23.44 1.04 -26.42
C ASP A 350 -22.40 0.84 -25.30
N ASP A 351 -21.34 1.67 -25.24
CA ASP A 351 -20.31 1.64 -24.20
C ASP A 351 -20.75 2.34 -22.89
N GLY A 352 -21.85 3.11 -22.92
CA GLY A 352 -22.37 3.83 -21.76
C GLY A 352 -21.49 4.99 -21.33
N LEU A 353 -21.36 5.21 -20.03
CA LEU A 353 -20.44 6.22 -19.49
C LEU A 353 -18.99 5.74 -19.61
N VAL A 354 -18.19 6.57 -20.25
CA VAL A 354 -16.79 6.29 -20.61
C VAL A 354 -15.86 7.36 -20.02
N LEU A 355 -14.70 6.93 -19.60
CA LEU A 355 -13.53 7.76 -19.29
C LEU A 355 -12.36 7.28 -20.13
N GLU A 356 -11.66 8.17 -20.83
CA GLU A 356 -10.44 7.87 -21.59
C GLU A 356 -9.26 8.67 -21.04
N LEU A 357 -8.16 7.97 -20.70
CA LEU A 357 -6.90 8.56 -20.28
C LEU A 357 -5.87 8.44 -21.40
N GLU A 358 -5.13 9.51 -21.65
CA GLU A 358 -3.96 9.53 -22.53
C GLU A 358 -2.69 9.41 -21.69
N LEU A 359 -1.85 8.43 -22.01
CA LEU A 359 -0.58 8.17 -21.35
C LEU A 359 0.54 9.01 -21.98
N GLU A 360 1.67 9.16 -21.27
CA GLU A 360 2.84 9.91 -21.76
C GLU A 360 3.40 9.37 -23.09
N ASP A 361 3.25 8.08 -23.37
CA ASP A 361 3.71 7.44 -24.60
C ASP A 361 2.71 7.49 -25.77
N GLY A 362 1.59 8.21 -25.58
CA GLY A 362 0.53 8.37 -26.55
C GLY A 362 -0.47 7.22 -26.62
N ARG A 363 -0.28 6.14 -25.85
CA ARG A 363 -1.33 5.12 -25.66
C ARG A 363 -2.50 5.72 -24.91
N ARG A 364 -3.69 5.14 -25.09
CA ARG A 364 -4.89 5.55 -24.38
C ARG A 364 -5.50 4.36 -23.64
N ILE A 365 -6.03 4.62 -22.47
CA ILE A 365 -6.77 3.63 -21.69
C ILE A 365 -8.20 4.11 -21.58
N ARG A 366 -9.13 3.26 -22.02
CA ARG A 366 -10.55 3.53 -22.03
C ARG A 366 -11.25 2.64 -21.01
N TYR A 367 -12.00 3.25 -20.12
CA TYR A 367 -12.87 2.61 -19.12
C TYR A 367 -14.31 2.83 -19.55
N ALA A 368 -15.08 1.76 -19.72
CA ALA A 368 -16.46 1.82 -20.21
C ALA A 368 -17.43 1.07 -19.29
N ASN A 369 -18.73 1.31 -19.48
CA ASN A 369 -19.85 0.84 -18.68
C ASN A 369 -19.84 1.36 -17.23
N LEU A 370 -19.29 2.55 -17.00
CA LEU A 370 -19.17 3.16 -15.68
C LEU A 370 -20.54 3.60 -15.14
N LEU A 371 -20.71 3.54 -13.81
CA LEU A 371 -21.91 4.05 -13.14
C LEU A 371 -21.86 5.58 -13.03
N ARG A 372 -20.75 6.08 -12.50
CA ARG A 372 -20.44 7.50 -12.34
C ARG A 372 -18.95 7.69 -12.12
N LEU A 373 -18.46 8.88 -12.35
CA LEU A 373 -17.10 9.29 -12.01
C LEU A 373 -17.01 9.65 -10.53
N ILE A 374 -15.79 9.65 -10.00
CA ILE A 374 -15.46 10.18 -8.69
C ILE A 374 -14.81 11.55 -8.90
N GLY A 375 -15.36 12.58 -8.28
CA GLY A 375 -14.98 13.97 -8.54
C GLY A 375 -15.51 14.52 -9.87
N ASP A 376 -15.16 15.75 -10.17
CA ASP A 376 -15.59 16.49 -11.40
C ASP A 376 -14.49 16.37 -12.46
N LEU A 377 -14.19 15.14 -12.88
CA LEU A 377 -13.15 14.86 -13.88
C LEU A 377 -13.51 15.45 -15.23
N SER A 378 -12.59 16.21 -15.80
CA SER A 378 -12.73 16.94 -17.07
C SER A 378 -11.50 16.70 -17.97
N PRO A 379 -11.65 16.82 -19.30
CA PRO A 379 -10.50 16.78 -20.20
C PRO A 379 -9.39 17.75 -19.80
N GLY A 380 -8.17 17.25 -19.69
CA GLY A 380 -6.98 17.98 -19.23
C GLY A 380 -6.59 17.71 -17.79
N ASP A 381 -7.43 17.09 -16.97
CA ASP A 381 -7.07 16.71 -15.59
C ASP A 381 -6.03 15.60 -15.59
N THR A 382 -5.06 15.70 -14.67
CA THR A 382 -4.04 14.69 -14.47
C THR A 382 -4.49 13.68 -13.42
N ILE A 383 -4.31 12.41 -13.71
CA ILE A 383 -4.69 11.28 -12.87
C ILE A 383 -3.44 10.50 -12.50
N GLU A 384 -3.31 10.10 -11.25
CA GLU A 384 -2.24 9.23 -10.79
C GLU A 384 -2.64 7.75 -10.87
N GLN A 385 -1.65 6.88 -11.11
CA GLN A 385 -1.88 5.42 -11.07
C GLN A 385 -2.40 4.99 -9.70
N GLY A 386 -3.46 4.20 -9.68
CA GLY A 386 -4.12 3.72 -8.46
C GLY A 386 -5.17 4.67 -7.89
N GLU A 387 -5.32 5.88 -8.44
CA GLU A 387 -6.37 6.82 -8.06
C GLU A 387 -7.75 6.27 -8.42
N VAL A 388 -8.74 6.48 -7.56
CA VAL A 388 -10.12 6.04 -7.80
C VAL A 388 -10.78 7.00 -8.79
N LEU A 389 -11.11 6.48 -9.97
CA LEU A 389 -11.67 7.24 -11.09
C LEU A 389 -13.19 7.26 -11.11
N ALA A 390 -13.78 6.11 -10.85
CA ALA A 390 -15.18 5.85 -11.15
C ALA A 390 -15.69 4.65 -10.35
N LEU A 391 -16.96 4.37 -10.52
CA LEU A 391 -17.61 3.16 -10.01
C LEU A 391 -18.05 2.26 -11.17
N VAL A 392 -17.95 0.94 -10.96
CA VAL A 392 -18.49 -0.07 -11.89
C VAL A 392 -19.98 0.16 -12.10
N GLY A 393 -20.39 0.19 -13.34
CA GLY A 393 -21.76 0.44 -13.75
C GLY A 393 -22.42 -0.68 -14.54
N GLN A 394 -23.58 -0.33 -15.04
CA GLN A 394 -24.37 -1.11 -16.01
C GLN A 394 -24.88 -0.19 -17.09
N THR A 395 -24.16 0.89 -17.39
CA THR A 395 -24.53 1.85 -18.43
C THR A 395 -24.20 1.31 -19.81
N GLY A 396 -24.86 1.81 -20.84
CA GLY A 396 -24.75 1.28 -22.20
C GLY A 396 -25.52 -0.04 -22.39
N LYS A 397 -25.08 -0.83 -23.37
CA LYS A 397 -25.71 -2.09 -23.73
C LYS A 397 -25.07 -3.28 -23.02
N THR A 398 -25.38 -3.43 -21.76
CA THR A 398 -24.87 -4.56 -20.95
C THR A 398 -25.95 -5.15 -20.05
N PRO A 399 -26.09 -6.50 -20.01
CA PRO A 399 -27.10 -7.17 -19.20
C PRO A 399 -26.79 -7.19 -17.70
N THR A 400 -25.52 -7.02 -17.32
CA THR A 400 -25.06 -7.13 -15.93
C THR A 400 -24.01 -6.07 -15.62
N PRO A 401 -23.83 -5.70 -14.34
CA PRO A 401 -22.75 -4.79 -13.95
C PRO A 401 -21.38 -5.31 -14.37
N ARG A 402 -20.62 -4.44 -15.03
CA ARG A 402 -19.26 -4.76 -15.49
C ARG A 402 -18.44 -3.50 -15.74
N LEU A 403 -17.13 -3.69 -15.80
CA LEU A 403 -16.19 -2.70 -16.32
C LEU A 403 -15.51 -3.29 -17.55
N ARG A 404 -15.46 -2.54 -18.63
CA ARG A 404 -14.64 -2.84 -19.79
C ARG A 404 -13.45 -1.89 -19.85
N VAL A 405 -12.23 -2.45 -20.00
CA VAL A 405 -11.00 -1.69 -20.13
C VAL A 405 -10.34 -2.04 -21.46
N GLU A 406 -10.01 -1.03 -22.23
CA GLU A 406 -9.33 -1.15 -23.51
C GLU A 406 -8.03 -0.35 -23.49
N ILE A 407 -6.97 -0.88 -24.16
CA ILE A 407 -5.75 -0.15 -24.44
C ILE A 407 -5.74 0.14 -25.93
N ILE A 408 -5.74 1.42 -26.27
CA ILE A 408 -5.80 1.93 -27.63
C ILE A 408 -4.44 2.54 -27.96
N LYS A 409 -3.92 2.16 -29.12
CA LYS A 409 -2.66 2.73 -29.64
C LYS A 409 -2.94 3.92 -30.53
#